data_69a42d5f42295cec485fc9a798eb97b0
#
_entry.id   69a42d5f42295cec485fc9a798eb97b0
#
_cell.length_a   1.000
_cell.length_b   1.000
_cell.length_c   1.000
_cell.angle_alpha   90.00
_cell.angle_beta   90.00
_cell.angle_gamma   90.00
#
_symmetry.space_group_name_H-M   'P 1'
#
loop_
_entity.id
_entity.type
_entity.pdbx_description
1 polymer ?
#
loop_
_entity_poly.entity_id
_entity_poly.type
_entity_poly.pdbx_seq_one_letter_code
_entity_poly.pdbx_strand_id
1 'polypeptide(L)'
;MSKNIVPVFMAVDDGYIPFLGVALKSVIENSSKGNKYEIKILYTKVSEENKNKIKAYETENVSIEFVDLSSKLHEIEDKLYTRNYFSNTTYFRLFIPELYPEYDKVVYIDSDTVTLADIADLYNTDMGDNLIAGIPDGAVQAIPVFQEYVEKVVGVIDYNNYFNAGIIVMNLKALREYKFQEKFLYMLGKIKFEVAQDQDYMNRLCKGRVKLLGFEWNRMPA
;
A
#
# COMPACT_ATOMS: atom_id res chain seq x y z
N MET A 1 -11.11 6.26 -27.98
CA MET A 1 -10.39 5.17 -27.30
C MET A 1 -10.78 5.22 -25.83
N SER A 2 -11.09 4.11 -25.20
CA SER A 2 -11.34 4.07 -23.75
C SER A 2 -10.04 4.46 -23.04
N LYS A 3 -10.12 5.42 -22.10
CA LYS A 3 -8.96 5.78 -21.26
C LYS A 3 -8.58 4.57 -20.41
N ASN A 4 -7.29 4.30 -20.24
CA ASN A 4 -6.81 3.25 -19.33
C ASN A 4 -7.14 3.69 -17.89
N ILE A 5 -7.79 2.81 -17.10
CA ILE A 5 -8.11 3.06 -15.70
C ILE A 5 -6.93 2.63 -14.85
N VAL A 6 -6.46 3.54 -14.00
CA VAL A 6 -5.38 3.33 -13.03
C VAL A 6 -5.96 3.46 -11.63
N PRO A 7 -6.31 2.35 -10.96
CA PRO A 7 -6.80 2.39 -9.59
C PRO A 7 -5.62 2.58 -8.62
N VAL A 8 -5.72 3.62 -7.79
CA VAL A 8 -4.72 4.00 -6.79
C VAL A 8 -5.35 3.99 -5.40
N PHE A 9 -4.71 3.33 -4.47
CA PHE A 9 -5.16 3.24 -3.08
C PHE A 9 -4.20 3.97 -2.16
N MET A 10 -4.76 4.68 -1.19
CA MET A 10 -4.04 5.35 -0.12
C MET A 10 -4.79 5.09 1.20
N ALA A 11 -4.11 5.15 2.33
CA ALA A 11 -4.75 5.02 3.64
C ALA A 11 -4.41 6.23 4.52
N VAL A 12 -5.38 6.71 5.31
CA VAL A 12 -5.21 7.93 6.08
C VAL A 12 -6.07 7.93 7.36
N ASP A 13 -5.59 8.61 8.38
CA ASP A 13 -6.39 9.14 9.48
C ASP A 13 -6.48 10.68 9.41
N ASP A 14 -7.27 11.29 10.27
CA ASP A 14 -7.51 12.74 10.22
C ASP A 14 -6.24 13.58 10.43
N GLY A 15 -5.26 13.07 11.19
CA GLY A 15 -3.98 13.74 11.43
C GLY A 15 -3.07 13.76 10.19
N TYR A 16 -3.23 12.79 9.29
CA TYR A 16 -2.42 12.67 8.07
C TYR A 16 -3.02 13.38 6.85
N ILE A 17 -4.17 14.03 6.98
CA ILE A 17 -4.81 14.77 5.86
C ILE A 17 -3.89 15.82 5.21
N PRO A 18 -3.07 16.60 5.93
CA PRO A 18 -2.14 17.54 5.29
C PRO A 18 -1.11 16.85 4.38
N PHE A 19 -0.58 15.69 4.82
CA PHE A 19 0.37 14.90 4.03
C PHE A 19 -0.31 14.29 2.80
N LEU A 20 -1.51 13.70 2.99
CA LEU A 20 -2.33 13.20 1.88
C LEU A 20 -2.57 14.29 0.83
N GLY A 21 -2.84 15.53 1.24
CA GLY A 21 -3.03 16.65 0.31
C GLY A 21 -1.81 16.90 -0.57
N VAL A 22 -0.60 16.81 -0.02
CA VAL A 22 0.67 16.93 -0.77
C VAL A 22 0.86 15.74 -1.71
N ALA A 23 0.67 14.51 -1.21
CA ALA A 23 0.80 13.30 -2.01
C ALA A 23 -0.16 13.30 -3.20
N LEU A 24 -1.45 13.59 -2.98
CA LEU A 24 -2.46 13.70 -4.04
C LEU A 24 -2.11 14.78 -5.06
N LYS A 25 -1.71 15.94 -4.59
CA LYS A 25 -1.29 17.04 -5.48
C LYS A 25 -0.17 16.60 -6.41
N SER A 26 0.83 15.90 -5.86
CA SER A 26 1.96 15.40 -6.65
C SER A 26 1.54 14.33 -7.67
N VAL A 27 0.66 13.40 -7.30
CA VAL A 27 0.09 12.39 -8.22
C VAL A 27 -0.68 13.08 -9.35
N ILE A 28 -1.53 14.05 -9.04
CA ILE A 28 -2.38 14.76 -10.00
C ILE A 28 -1.54 15.57 -10.99
N GLU A 29 -0.54 16.29 -10.51
CA GLU A 29 0.33 17.11 -11.36
C GLU A 29 1.15 16.28 -12.35
N ASN A 30 1.49 15.04 -11.99
CA ASN A 30 2.22 14.13 -12.86
C ASN A 30 1.31 13.15 -13.64
N SER A 31 -0.01 13.23 -13.46
CA SER A 31 -0.95 12.34 -14.14
C SER A 31 -1.15 12.68 -15.63
N SER A 32 -1.07 11.67 -16.50
CA SER A 32 -1.37 11.84 -17.93
C SER A 32 -2.86 12.04 -18.18
N LYS A 33 -3.21 13.02 -19.01
CA LYS A 33 -4.60 13.22 -19.46
C LYS A 33 -5.15 12.07 -20.30
N GLY A 34 -4.28 11.20 -20.81
CA GLY A 34 -4.65 10.00 -21.58
C GLY A 34 -5.22 8.87 -20.71
N ASN A 35 -4.97 8.89 -19.41
CA ASN A 35 -5.43 7.90 -18.45
C ASN A 35 -6.58 8.46 -17.58
N LYS A 36 -7.26 7.57 -16.86
CA LYS A 36 -8.22 7.89 -15.80
C LYS A 36 -7.71 7.29 -14.49
N TYR A 37 -7.57 8.12 -13.47
CA TYR A 37 -7.08 7.69 -12.15
C TYR A 37 -8.26 7.62 -11.18
N GLU A 38 -8.47 6.47 -10.58
CA GLU A 38 -9.49 6.23 -9.56
C GLU A 38 -8.81 6.09 -8.21
N ILE A 39 -8.79 7.18 -7.43
CA ILE A 39 -8.11 7.22 -6.14
C ILE A 39 -9.10 6.82 -5.04
N LYS A 40 -8.79 5.74 -4.33
CA LYS A 40 -9.55 5.23 -3.19
C LYS A 40 -8.77 5.53 -1.90
N ILE A 41 -9.36 6.32 -1.01
CA ILE A 41 -8.77 6.71 0.26
C ILE A 41 -9.43 5.90 1.37
N LEU A 42 -8.70 4.92 1.88
CA LEU A 42 -9.13 4.04 2.96
C LEU A 42 -9.00 4.78 4.30
N TYR A 43 -10.06 4.80 5.10
CA TYR A 43 -10.06 5.50 6.39
C TYR A 43 -10.98 4.82 7.41
N THR A 44 -10.88 5.22 8.68
CA THR A 44 -11.88 4.92 9.72
C THR A 44 -12.42 6.18 10.36
N LYS A 45 -11.61 7.21 10.49
CA LYS A 45 -12.03 8.47 11.11
C LYS A 45 -11.39 9.64 10.37
N VAL A 46 -12.18 10.31 9.57
CA VAL A 46 -11.83 11.57 8.87
C VAL A 46 -13.05 12.46 8.90
N SER A 47 -12.87 13.73 9.28
CA SER A 47 -13.94 14.71 9.34
C SER A 47 -14.50 15.04 7.95
N GLU A 48 -15.79 15.37 7.86
CA GLU A 48 -16.41 15.77 6.59
C GLU A 48 -15.75 17.02 5.98
N GLU A 49 -15.30 17.94 6.83
CA GLU A 49 -14.53 19.11 6.40
C GLU A 49 -13.25 18.69 5.66
N ASN A 50 -12.49 17.76 6.23
CA ASN A 50 -11.25 17.27 5.63
C ASN A 50 -11.52 16.44 4.36
N LYS A 51 -12.56 15.62 4.33
CA LYS A 51 -12.97 14.92 3.10
C LYS A 51 -13.30 15.89 1.97
N ASN A 52 -14.03 16.97 2.26
CA ASN A 52 -14.39 17.98 1.27
C ASN A 52 -13.15 18.73 0.74
N LYS A 53 -12.18 19.04 1.61
CA LYS A 53 -10.90 19.64 1.19
C LYS A 53 -10.16 18.73 0.20
N ILE A 54 -10.11 17.45 0.49
CA ILE A 54 -9.42 16.46 -0.37
C ILE A 54 -10.20 16.23 -1.68
N LYS A 55 -11.53 16.13 -1.64
CA LYS A 55 -12.34 16.01 -2.86
C LYS A 55 -12.22 17.20 -3.81
N ALA A 56 -11.87 18.37 -3.31
CA ALA A 56 -11.61 19.54 -4.15
C ALA A 56 -10.39 19.38 -5.09
N TYR A 57 -9.57 18.35 -4.91
CA TYR A 57 -8.48 18.00 -5.83
C TYR A 57 -8.93 17.18 -7.06
N GLU A 58 -10.19 16.72 -7.13
CA GLU A 58 -10.70 16.01 -8.31
C GLU A 58 -10.55 16.83 -9.59
N THR A 59 -10.26 16.14 -10.69
CA THR A 59 -10.11 16.71 -12.02
C THR A 59 -10.91 15.91 -13.04
N GLU A 60 -10.89 16.31 -14.31
CA GLU A 60 -11.58 15.56 -15.38
C GLU A 60 -11.11 14.08 -15.47
N ASN A 61 -9.82 13.83 -15.16
CA ASN A 61 -9.22 12.50 -15.28
C ASN A 61 -8.85 11.86 -13.94
N VAL A 62 -9.11 12.52 -12.81
CA VAL A 62 -8.84 12.01 -11.46
C VAL A 62 -10.12 12.10 -10.61
N SER A 63 -10.61 10.97 -10.16
CA SER A 63 -11.71 10.86 -9.19
C SER A 63 -11.20 10.41 -7.82
N ILE A 64 -11.81 10.89 -6.74
CA ILE A 64 -11.40 10.59 -5.37
C ILE A 64 -12.61 10.04 -4.60
N GLU A 65 -12.46 8.87 -4.00
CA GLU A 65 -13.47 8.24 -3.17
C GLU A 65 -12.91 7.92 -1.79
N PHE A 66 -13.65 8.30 -0.75
CA PHE A 66 -13.36 7.89 0.63
C PHE A 66 -14.07 6.59 0.97
N VAL A 67 -13.35 5.61 1.47
CA VAL A 67 -13.83 4.25 1.77
C VAL A 67 -13.68 3.99 3.26
N ASP A 68 -14.81 3.91 3.96
CA ASP A 68 -14.86 3.66 5.40
C ASP A 68 -14.60 2.18 5.71
N LEU A 69 -13.54 1.91 6.46
CA LEU A 69 -13.15 0.58 6.92
C LEU A 69 -13.36 0.37 8.42
N SER A 70 -14.16 1.20 9.08
CA SER A 70 -14.41 1.10 10.53
C SER A 70 -14.93 -0.27 10.93
N SER A 71 -15.86 -0.85 10.17
CA SER A 71 -16.39 -2.18 10.43
C SER A 71 -15.33 -3.28 10.28
N LYS A 72 -14.48 -3.17 9.26
CA LYS A 72 -13.38 -4.13 9.04
C LYS A 72 -12.32 -4.05 10.12
N LEU A 73 -11.98 -2.85 10.56
CA LEU A 73 -11.06 -2.67 11.67
C LEU A 73 -11.60 -3.29 12.95
N HIS A 74 -12.87 -3.05 13.26
CA HIS A 74 -13.52 -3.58 14.47
C HIS A 74 -13.50 -5.13 14.53
N GLU A 75 -13.61 -5.80 13.39
CA GLU A 75 -13.55 -7.29 13.31
C GLU A 75 -12.18 -7.86 13.76
N ILE A 76 -11.12 -7.07 13.73
CA ILE A 76 -9.74 -7.54 13.93
C ILE A 76 -8.94 -6.73 14.98
N GLU A 77 -9.49 -5.65 15.52
CA GLU A 77 -8.74 -4.70 16.37
C GLU A 77 -8.09 -5.36 17.58
N ASP A 78 -8.73 -6.36 18.19
CA ASP A 78 -8.18 -7.12 19.33
C ASP A 78 -6.90 -7.92 18.96
N LYS A 79 -6.65 -8.13 17.68
CA LYS A 79 -5.51 -8.90 17.17
C LYS A 79 -4.40 -8.00 16.64
N LEU A 80 -4.72 -6.73 16.38
CA LEU A 80 -3.76 -5.79 15.83
C LEU A 80 -2.75 -5.36 16.88
N TYR A 81 -1.50 -5.26 16.43
CA TYR A 81 -0.43 -4.64 17.19
C TYR A 81 0.02 -3.37 16.50
N THR A 82 -0.03 -2.26 17.24
CA THR A 82 0.52 -0.99 16.77
C THR A 82 1.59 -0.51 17.72
N ARG A 83 2.71 -0.04 17.19
CA ARG A 83 3.69 0.76 17.94
C ARG A 83 3.17 2.20 18.06
N ASN A 84 3.67 2.94 19.06
CA ASN A 84 3.25 4.31 19.40
C ASN A 84 3.20 5.33 18.25
N TYR A 85 3.79 5.03 17.09
CA TYR A 85 3.87 5.92 15.93
C TYR A 85 3.05 5.45 14.74
N PHE A 86 2.48 4.24 14.77
CA PHE A 86 1.75 3.67 13.64
C PHE A 86 0.26 3.62 13.94
N SER A 87 -0.52 4.09 12.98
CA SER A 87 -1.98 3.95 12.99
C SER A 87 -2.39 2.56 12.53
N ASN A 88 -3.54 2.08 12.98
CA ASN A 88 -4.15 0.85 12.45
C ASN A 88 -4.44 0.94 10.94
N THR A 89 -4.41 2.14 10.36
CA THR A 89 -4.63 2.37 8.92
C THR A 89 -3.60 1.67 8.04
N THR A 90 -2.39 1.38 8.54
CA THR A 90 -1.37 0.64 7.78
C THR A 90 -1.85 -0.75 7.37
N TYR A 91 -2.71 -1.38 8.16
CA TYR A 91 -3.27 -2.71 7.86
C TYR A 91 -4.33 -2.69 6.74
N PHE A 92 -4.87 -1.54 6.37
CA PHE A 92 -5.97 -1.46 5.40
C PHE A 92 -5.57 -1.97 4.03
N ARG A 93 -4.29 -1.80 3.62
CA ARG A 93 -3.79 -2.33 2.35
C ARG A 93 -3.94 -3.85 2.22
N LEU A 94 -3.99 -4.59 3.33
CA LEU A 94 -4.11 -6.03 3.36
C LEU A 94 -5.54 -6.53 3.02
N PHE A 95 -6.53 -5.64 3.05
CA PHE A 95 -7.93 -5.96 2.73
C PHE A 95 -8.32 -5.60 1.29
N ILE A 96 -7.51 -4.82 0.58
CA ILE A 96 -7.80 -4.36 -0.78
C ILE A 96 -8.16 -5.51 -1.73
N PRO A 97 -7.47 -6.67 -1.73
CA PRO A 97 -7.77 -7.75 -2.67
C PRO A 97 -9.21 -8.25 -2.63
N GLU A 98 -9.78 -8.39 -1.45
CA GLU A 98 -11.15 -8.91 -1.26
C GLU A 98 -12.21 -7.80 -1.32
N LEU A 99 -11.85 -6.55 -1.01
CA LEU A 99 -12.77 -5.42 -1.07
C LEU A 99 -13.08 -4.98 -2.50
N TYR A 100 -12.15 -5.22 -3.44
CA TYR A 100 -12.25 -4.74 -4.82
C TYR A 100 -12.06 -5.88 -5.82
N PRO A 101 -13.02 -6.80 -5.92
CA PRO A 101 -12.94 -7.94 -6.84
C PRO A 101 -12.97 -7.53 -8.32
N GLU A 102 -13.44 -6.32 -8.62
CA GLU A 102 -13.49 -5.76 -9.98
C GLU A 102 -12.12 -5.35 -10.54
N TYR A 103 -11.12 -5.13 -9.66
CA TYR A 103 -9.76 -4.83 -10.10
C TYR A 103 -8.88 -6.08 -10.07
N ASP A 104 -8.15 -6.31 -11.16
CA ASP A 104 -7.13 -7.35 -11.23
C ASP A 104 -5.78 -6.86 -10.65
N LYS A 105 -5.52 -5.56 -10.75
CA LYS A 105 -4.25 -4.93 -10.31
C LYS A 105 -4.51 -3.51 -9.84
N VAL A 106 -3.76 -3.07 -8.80
CA VAL A 106 -3.83 -1.69 -8.28
C VAL A 106 -2.44 -1.21 -7.86
N VAL A 107 -2.29 0.10 -7.71
CA VAL A 107 -1.14 0.71 -7.03
C VAL A 107 -1.58 1.15 -5.63
N TYR A 108 -0.79 0.84 -4.62
CA TYR A 108 -0.92 1.42 -3.28
C TYR A 108 0.21 2.41 -3.04
N ILE A 109 -0.11 3.56 -2.44
CA ILE A 109 0.84 4.64 -2.13
C ILE A 109 0.55 5.13 -0.71
N ASP A 110 1.58 5.21 0.13
CA ASP A 110 1.46 5.85 1.45
C ASP A 110 1.19 7.36 1.31
N SER A 111 0.40 7.91 2.22
CA SER A 111 -0.08 9.29 2.16
C SER A 111 0.96 10.36 2.50
N ASP A 112 2.18 9.97 2.86
CA ASP A 112 3.32 10.87 3.15
C ASP A 112 4.42 10.83 2.08
N THR A 113 4.05 10.52 0.84
CA THR A 113 4.95 10.43 -0.31
C THR A 113 4.81 11.64 -1.24
N VAL A 114 5.82 11.86 -2.09
CA VAL A 114 5.78 12.80 -3.21
C VAL A 114 6.10 12.07 -4.51
N THR A 115 5.17 12.07 -5.44
CA THR A 115 5.31 11.43 -6.75
C THR A 115 5.91 12.43 -7.75
N LEU A 116 6.95 12.02 -8.47
CA LEU A 116 7.67 12.86 -9.45
C LEU A 116 7.51 12.36 -10.89
N ALA A 117 6.72 11.30 -11.11
CA ALA A 117 6.45 10.71 -12.42
C ALA A 117 4.99 10.24 -12.51
N ASP A 118 4.53 9.86 -13.70
CA ASP A 118 3.18 9.31 -13.84
C ASP A 118 3.08 7.93 -13.17
N ILE A 119 2.17 7.82 -12.20
CA ILE A 119 1.93 6.55 -11.48
C ILE A 119 1.37 5.44 -12.39
N ALA A 120 0.88 5.79 -13.56
CA ALA A 120 0.48 4.82 -14.58
C ALA A 120 1.67 3.99 -15.08
N ASP A 121 2.89 4.52 -15.07
CA ASP A 121 4.09 3.77 -15.45
C ASP A 121 4.37 2.66 -14.45
N LEU A 122 4.19 2.95 -13.15
CA LEU A 122 4.28 1.92 -12.10
C LEU A 122 3.14 0.90 -12.22
N TYR A 123 1.89 1.36 -12.43
CA TYR A 123 0.74 0.49 -12.65
C TYR A 123 0.94 -0.46 -13.85
N ASN A 124 1.59 -0.02 -14.92
CA ASN A 124 1.86 -0.81 -16.10
C ASN A 124 2.98 -1.86 -15.92
N THR A 125 3.59 -1.94 -14.74
CA THR A 125 4.54 -3.01 -14.44
C THR A 125 3.94 -4.37 -14.79
N ASP A 126 4.67 -5.16 -15.58
CA ASP A 126 4.34 -6.55 -15.81
C ASP A 126 4.60 -7.36 -14.53
N MET A 127 3.54 -7.89 -13.95
CA MET A 127 3.60 -8.63 -12.67
C MET A 127 4.03 -10.09 -12.86
N GLY A 128 3.88 -10.65 -14.05
CA GLY A 128 4.03 -12.10 -14.24
C GLY A 128 3.20 -12.87 -13.19
N ASP A 129 3.80 -13.87 -12.56
CA ASP A 129 3.17 -14.67 -11.50
C ASP A 129 3.35 -14.09 -10.09
N ASN A 130 3.92 -12.88 -9.98
CA ASN A 130 4.16 -12.26 -8.68
C ASN A 130 2.88 -11.70 -8.06
N LEU A 131 2.84 -11.73 -6.72
CA LEU A 131 1.74 -11.18 -5.92
C LEU A 131 1.88 -9.67 -5.75
N ILE A 132 3.11 -9.22 -5.54
CA ILE A 132 3.48 -7.82 -5.27
C ILE A 132 4.64 -7.44 -6.17
N ALA A 133 4.66 -6.20 -6.66
CA ALA A 133 5.89 -5.54 -7.07
C ALA A 133 6.17 -4.41 -6.07
N GLY A 134 7.39 -4.35 -5.56
CA GLY A 134 7.79 -3.38 -4.53
C GLY A 134 9.28 -3.10 -4.58
N ILE A 135 9.69 -2.10 -3.84
CA ILE A 135 11.05 -1.58 -3.81
C ILE A 135 11.77 -2.14 -2.58
N PRO A 136 13.02 -2.61 -2.66
CA PRO A 136 13.75 -3.07 -1.49
C PRO A 136 13.75 -2.02 -0.38
N ASP A 137 13.55 -2.44 0.87
CA ASP A 137 13.52 -1.51 2.01
C ASP A 137 14.91 -0.98 2.31
N GLY A 138 15.09 0.35 2.21
CA GLY A 138 16.40 0.99 2.37
C GLY A 138 17.00 0.83 3.77
N ALA A 139 16.17 0.78 4.82
CA ALA A 139 16.66 0.58 6.18
C ALA A 139 17.18 -0.86 6.37
N VAL A 140 16.47 -1.84 5.82
CA VAL A 140 16.91 -3.25 5.84
C VAL A 140 18.18 -3.41 5.03
N GLN A 141 18.29 -2.75 3.86
CA GLN A 141 19.53 -2.81 3.06
C GLN A 141 20.76 -2.26 3.80
N ALA A 142 20.57 -1.23 4.63
CA ALA A 142 21.68 -0.51 5.27
C ALA A 142 22.05 -1.02 6.68
N ILE A 143 21.13 -1.68 7.41
CA ILE A 143 21.28 -1.92 8.85
C ILE A 143 21.31 -3.42 9.16
N PRO A 144 22.47 -3.99 9.57
CA PRO A 144 22.64 -5.43 9.77
C PRO A 144 21.65 -6.07 10.75
N VAL A 145 21.24 -5.39 11.82
CA VAL A 145 20.28 -5.93 12.77
C VAL A 145 18.88 -6.12 12.14
N PHE A 146 18.51 -5.30 11.16
CA PHE A 146 17.28 -5.46 10.42
C PHE A 146 17.38 -6.59 9.38
N GLN A 147 18.55 -6.77 8.75
CA GLN A 147 18.82 -7.92 7.86
C GLN A 147 18.60 -9.23 8.61
N GLU A 148 19.21 -9.36 9.78
CA GLU A 148 19.06 -10.53 10.65
C GLU A 148 17.61 -10.75 11.09
N TYR A 149 16.91 -9.67 11.46
CA TYR A 149 15.49 -9.73 11.85
C TYR A 149 14.60 -10.24 10.71
N VAL A 150 14.71 -9.68 9.51
CA VAL A 150 13.84 -10.06 8.41
C VAL A 150 14.10 -11.49 7.93
N GLU A 151 15.33 -11.99 8.03
CA GLU A 151 15.65 -13.38 7.69
C GLU A 151 15.22 -14.36 8.77
N LYS A 152 15.52 -14.10 10.05
CA LYS A 152 15.28 -15.05 11.14
C LYS A 152 13.87 -14.97 11.71
N VAL A 153 13.28 -13.79 11.78
CA VAL A 153 11.95 -13.57 12.42
C VAL A 153 10.85 -13.47 11.38
N VAL A 154 10.98 -12.58 10.40
CA VAL A 154 10.00 -12.47 9.31
C VAL A 154 10.10 -13.71 8.42
N GLY A 155 11.30 -14.21 8.18
CA GLY A 155 11.55 -15.45 7.44
C GLY A 155 11.57 -15.26 5.94
N VAL A 156 12.03 -14.09 5.46
CA VAL A 156 12.44 -13.94 4.06
C VAL A 156 13.70 -14.77 3.81
N ILE A 157 13.90 -15.22 2.57
CA ILE A 157 15.05 -16.10 2.24
C ILE A 157 16.35 -15.29 2.19
N ASP A 158 16.25 -14.05 1.71
CA ASP A 158 17.35 -13.12 1.53
C ASP A 158 16.80 -11.72 1.83
N TYR A 159 17.45 -10.97 2.72
CA TYR A 159 17.03 -9.63 3.12
C TYR A 159 16.93 -8.67 1.93
N ASN A 160 17.67 -8.90 0.86
CA ASN A 160 17.57 -8.12 -0.38
C ASN A 160 16.20 -8.21 -1.05
N ASN A 161 15.43 -9.23 -0.74
CA ASN A 161 14.06 -9.41 -1.25
C ASN A 161 12.98 -8.84 -0.31
N TYR A 162 13.38 -8.23 0.81
CA TYR A 162 12.45 -7.57 1.71
C TYR A 162 12.10 -6.19 1.14
N PHE A 163 10.83 -6.01 0.77
CA PHE A 163 10.35 -4.77 0.15
C PHE A 163 9.68 -3.83 1.17
N ASN A 164 9.79 -2.53 0.89
CA ASN A 164 9.03 -1.49 1.59
C ASN A 164 7.59 -1.47 1.07
N ALA A 165 6.61 -1.44 1.98
CA ALA A 165 5.19 -1.52 1.65
C ALA A 165 4.54 -0.16 1.33
N GLY A 166 5.29 0.93 1.41
CA GLY A 166 4.77 2.30 1.21
C GLY A 166 4.38 2.62 -0.23
N ILE A 167 5.08 2.01 -1.21
CA ILE A 167 4.72 2.10 -2.63
C ILE A 167 4.82 0.71 -3.24
N ILE A 168 3.68 0.14 -3.65
CA ILE A 168 3.61 -1.21 -4.19
C ILE A 168 2.59 -1.32 -5.32
N VAL A 169 2.85 -2.23 -6.27
CA VAL A 169 1.82 -2.72 -7.19
C VAL A 169 1.32 -4.06 -6.66
N MET A 170 0.01 -4.19 -6.53
CA MET A 170 -0.65 -5.38 -6.03
C MET A 170 -1.37 -6.11 -7.16
N ASN A 171 -1.03 -7.37 -7.41
CA ASN A 171 -1.77 -8.25 -8.30
C ASN A 171 -2.96 -8.84 -7.52
N LEU A 172 -4.08 -8.12 -7.51
CA LEU A 172 -5.23 -8.48 -6.68
C LEU A 172 -5.82 -9.83 -7.07
N LYS A 173 -5.87 -10.14 -8.37
CA LYS A 173 -6.33 -11.45 -8.85
C LYS A 173 -5.48 -12.58 -8.26
N ALA A 174 -4.16 -12.51 -8.39
CA ALA A 174 -3.25 -13.51 -7.85
C ALA A 174 -3.28 -13.57 -6.31
N LEU A 175 -3.46 -12.43 -5.63
CA LEU A 175 -3.60 -12.36 -4.18
C LEU A 175 -4.88 -13.06 -3.70
N ARG A 176 -6.01 -12.89 -4.39
CA ARG A 176 -7.27 -13.61 -4.11
C ARG A 176 -7.11 -15.12 -4.34
N GLU A 177 -6.56 -15.52 -5.49
CA GLU A 177 -6.28 -16.93 -5.80
C GLU A 177 -5.35 -17.58 -4.76
N TYR A 178 -4.39 -16.81 -4.25
CA TYR A 178 -3.48 -17.22 -3.18
C TYR A 178 -4.15 -17.27 -1.80
N LYS A 179 -5.39 -16.76 -1.65
CA LYS A 179 -6.10 -16.59 -0.37
C LYS A 179 -5.31 -15.73 0.62
N PHE A 180 -4.78 -14.62 0.13
CA PHE A 180 -3.85 -13.77 0.89
C PHE A 180 -4.47 -13.28 2.21
N GLN A 181 -5.69 -12.73 2.17
CA GLN A 181 -6.36 -12.19 3.35
C GLN A 181 -6.65 -13.28 4.40
N GLU A 182 -7.10 -14.48 3.99
CA GLU A 182 -7.32 -15.60 4.89
C GLU A 182 -6.02 -15.98 5.62
N LYS A 183 -4.91 -16.10 4.86
CA LYS A 183 -3.58 -16.41 5.43
C LYS A 183 -3.08 -15.30 6.34
N PHE A 184 -3.31 -14.03 5.98
CA PHE A 184 -2.96 -12.90 6.82
C PHE A 184 -3.71 -12.94 8.16
N LEU A 185 -5.04 -13.10 8.14
CA LEU A 185 -5.86 -13.16 9.35
C LEU A 185 -5.49 -14.35 10.24
N TYR A 186 -5.18 -15.50 9.64
CA TYR A 186 -4.66 -16.65 10.37
C TYR A 186 -3.32 -16.35 11.05
N MET A 187 -2.40 -15.73 10.31
CA MET A 187 -1.06 -15.38 10.80
C MET A 187 -1.12 -14.32 11.90
N LEU A 188 -1.97 -13.33 11.76
CA LEU A 188 -2.20 -12.27 12.75
C LEU A 188 -2.58 -12.84 14.12
N GLY A 189 -3.35 -13.92 14.14
CA GLY A 189 -3.72 -14.63 15.37
C GLY A 189 -2.62 -15.54 15.96
N LYS A 190 -1.49 -15.73 15.27
CA LYS A 190 -0.42 -16.66 15.67
C LYS A 190 0.94 -16.02 15.88
N ILE A 191 1.27 -15.01 15.08
CA ILE A 191 2.57 -14.36 15.06
C ILE A 191 2.33 -12.87 15.22
N LYS A 192 3.11 -12.23 16.09
CA LYS A 192 3.11 -10.80 16.30
C LYS A 192 4.44 -10.24 15.82
N PHE A 193 4.41 -9.51 14.70
CA PHE A 193 5.57 -8.75 14.25
C PHE A 193 5.58 -7.37 14.90
N GLU A 194 6.73 -7.00 15.48
CA GLU A 194 6.85 -5.80 16.32
C GLU A 194 7.64 -4.68 15.65
N VAL A 195 8.28 -4.92 14.50
CA VAL A 195 9.16 -3.93 13.86
C VAL A 195 8.42 -3.15 12.78
N ALA A 196 7.93 -3.81 11.74
CA ALA A 196 7.32 -3.16 10.59
C ALA A 196 5.88 -3.62 10.31
N GLN A 197 5.22 -4.23 11.31
CA GLN A 197 3.78 -4.51 11.33
C GLN A 197 3.25 -5.16 10.03
N ASP A 198 2.38 -4.45 9.29
CA ASP A 198 1.76 -4.91 8.03
C ASP A 198 2.80 -5.25 6.96
N GLN A 199 3.91 -4.51 6.87
CA GLN A 199 5.00 -4.80 5.95
C GLN A 199 5.64 -6.16 6.21
N ASP A 200 5.85 -6.53 7.48
CA ASP A 200 6.39 -7.85 7.85
C ASP A 200 5.46 -8.98 7.42
N TYR A 201 4.14 -8.83 7.65
CA TYR A 201 3.15 -9.82 7.19
C TYR A 201 3.14 -9.95 5.67
N MET A 202 3.21 -8.84 4.93
CA MET A 202 3.24 -8.85 3.47
C MET A 202 4.48 -9.57 2.95
N ASN A 203 5.66 -9.23 3.47
CA ASN A 203 6.93 -9.85 3.08
C ASN A 203 6.94 -11.35 3.39
N ARG A 204 6.42 -11.75 4.56
CA ARG A 204 6.29 -13.17 4.94
C ARG A 204 5.38 -13.94 4.00
N LEU A 205 4.20 -13.38 3.69
CA LEU A 205 3.18 -14.05 2.87
C LEU A 205 3.52 -14.08 1.39
N CYS A 206 4.15 -13.02 0.88
CA CYS A 206 4.49 -12.91 -0.54
C CYS A 206 5.86 -13.49 -0.89
N LYS A 207 6.57 -14.08 0.08
CA LYS A 207 7.91 -14.64 -0.10
C LYS A 207 8.02 -15.54 -1.36
N GLY A 208 9.01 -15.24 -2.20
CA GLY A 208 9.26 -15.96 -3.46
C GLY A 208 8.32 -15.57 -4.61
N ARG A 209 7.39 -14.62 -4.38
CA ARG A 209 6.45 -14.09 -5.39
C ARG A 209 6.40 -12.56 -5.36
N VAL A 210 7.58 -11.95 -5.25
CA VAL A 210 7.78 -10.50 -5.25
C VAL A 210 8.62 -10.12 -6.46
N LYS A 211 8.16 -9.14 -7.23
CA LYS A 211 8.96 -8.48 -8.27
C LYS A 211 9.61 -7.25 -7.64
N LEU A 212 10.92 -7.22 -7.59
CA LEU A 212 11.65 -6.05 -7.13
C LEU A 212 11.71 -4.99 -8.22
N LEU A 213 11.46 -3.75 -7.82
CA LEU A 213 11.51 -2.54 -8.64
C LEU A 213 12.74 -1.71 -8.28
N GLY A 214 13.08 -0.75 -9.14
CA GLY A 214 14.18 0.17 -8.89
C GLY A 214 13.88 1.18 -7.79
N PHE A 215 14.93 1.67 -7.13
CA PHE A 215 14.83 2.63 -6.02
C PHE A 215 14.25 3.99 -6.41
N GLU A 216 14.17 4.31 -7.69
CA GLU A 216 13.54 5.53 -8.21
C GLU A 216 12.06 5.64 -7.86
N TRP A 217 11.39 4.49 -7.62
CA TRP A 217 9.95 4.45 -7.28
C TRP A 217 9.65 4.65 -5.79
N ASN A 218 10.62 4.45 -4.92
CA ASN A 218 10.46 4.72 -3.48
C ASN A 218 11.80 5.08 -2.84
N ARG A 219 12.22 6.30 -3.07
CA ARG A 219 13.47 6.82 -2.49
C ARG A 219 13.19 7.39 -1.11
N MET A 220 13.61 6.67 -0.09
CA MET A 220 13.56 7.15 1.29
C MET A 220 14.63 8.22 1.54
N PRO A 221 14.35 9.24 2.38
CA PRO A 221 15.39 10.17 2.83
C PRO A 221 16.49 9.41 3.55
N ALA A 222 17.73 9.89 3.37
CA ALA A 222 18.92 9.30 3.99
C ALA A 222 18.98 9.61 5.49
#